data_9d78bb94858d41fe405cce766e1ea427
#
_entry.id   9d78bb94858d41fe405cce766e1ea427
#
_cell.length_a   1.000
_cell.length_b   1.000
_cell.length_c   1.000
_cell.angle_alpha   90.00
_cell.angle_beta   90.00
_cell.angle_gamma   90.00
#
_symmetry.space_group_name_H-M   'P 1'
#
loop_
_entity.id
_entity.type
_entity.pdbx_description
1 polymer ?
#
loop_
_entity_poly.entity_id
_entity_poly.type
_entity_poly.pdbx_seq_one_letter_code
_entity_poly.pdbx_strand_id
1 'polypeptide(L)'
;MNCLKSKQRVPFFSLKFLVLAFVMFVISGTAQAADTIKVGVLHSLSGTMAISETSLKDVALMAIEEINAKGGLLGKKLEPVVVDPASDWPLFAEKARELIQKHKVAVTFGCWTSVSRKSVLPVFEELNGLLFYPVQYEGEESSYNVFYTGAAPNQQAIPAVEYLMSEDGGGAKRWVLLGTDYVYPRTTNKILNYFLKSKGVAKKDIMETYTPFGHSDYQTIVADIKKFAAGKPTAVVSTINGDSNVPFYKELGNQGLKAEDIPVVAFSVGEEELRGIDTKPLVGHLAAWNYFMSVKTPENKAFIKKWNAYVKKHKLPGGSKRVTNDPMEATYIGIKMWAQAVEQAGTINIDAVRQAIGGQTVQSPSGFE
;
A
#
# COMPACT_ATOMS: atom_id res chain seq x y z
N MET A 1 72.84 74.15 17.73
CA MET A 1 71.35 74.02 17.80
C MET A 1 70.94 72.98 16.84
N ASN A 2 70.78 71.75 17.27
CA ASN A 2 70.46 70.58 16.46
C ASN A 2 69.00 70.25 16.61
N CYS A 3 68.28 70.24 15.50
CA CYS A 3 66.87 69.81 15.41
C CYS A 3 66.85 68.38 14.88
N LEU A 4 66.52 67.44 15.77
CA LEU A 4 66.30 66.00 15.41
C LEU A 4 64.97 65.80 14.78
N LYS A 5 64.95 65.31 13.51
CA LYS A 5 63.77 64.83 12.84
C LYS A 5 63.51 63.35 13.20
N SER A 6 62.43 63.06 13.94
CA SER A 6 61.95 61.70 14.18
C SER A 6 61.21 61.16 12.95
N LYS A 7 61.73 60.10 12.41
CA LYS A 7 60.99 59.29 11.36
C LYS A 7 60.03 58.37 12.06
N GLN A 8 58.72 58.61 11.92
CA GLN A 8 57.69 57.63 12.24
C GLN A 8 57.70 56.49 11.20
N ARG A 9 57.95 55.29 11.64
CA ARG A 9 57.76 54.07 10.86
C ARG A 9 56.29 53.64 11.00
N VAL A 10 55.50 53.59 9.87
CA VAL A 10 54.20 53.02 9.83
C VAL A 10 54.38 51.50 9.68
N PRO A 11 53.72 50.66 10.50
CA PRO A 11 53.89 49.23 10.40
C PRO A 11 53.14 48.68 9.19
N PHE A 12 53.85 47.94 8.35
CA PHE A 12 53.33 47.19 7.19
C PHE A 12 52.60 45.91 7.71
N PHE A 13 51.49 46.15 8.40
CA PHE A 13 50.60 45.04 8.81
C PHE A 13 49.26 45.17 8.09
N SER A 14 48.86 44.11 7.42
CA SER A 14 47.46 43.82 7.13
C SER A 14 46.90 43.87 5.70
N LEU A 15 47.71 43.76 4.68
CA LEU A 15 47.03 43.47 3.38
C LEU A 15 46.80 41.97 3.16
N LYS A 16 47.63 41.08 3.77
CA LYS A 16 47.46 39.63 3.67
C LYS A 16 46.34 39.11 4.58
N PHE A 17 46.03 39.76 5.67
CA PHE A 17 44.91 39.37 6.55
C PHE A 17 43.54 39.78 6.02
N LEU A 18 43.43 40.87 5.28
CA LEU A 18 42.18 41.31 4.68
C LEU A 18 41.75 40.41 3.51
N VAL A 19 42.70 39.90 2.72
CA VAL A 19 42.42 38.96 1.62
C VAL A 19 41.99 37.59 2.15
N LEU A 20 42.56 37.11 3.28
CA LEU A 20 42.17 35.85 3.88
C LEU A 20 40.77 35.90 4.55
N ALA A 21 40.41 37.06 5.15
CA ALA A 21 39.08 37.27 5.72
C ALA A 21 37.97 37.40 4.59
N PHE A 22 38.30 37.97 3.44
CA PHE A 22 37.39 38.10 2.32
C PHE A 22 37.16 36.76 1.59
N VAL A 23 38.20 35.90 1.53
CA VAL A 23 38.07 34.54 0.96
C VAL A 23 37.27 33.61 1.89
N MET A 24 37.35 33.78 3.22
CA MET A 24 36.50 33.02 4.16
C MET A 24 35.02 33.47 4.16
N PHE A 25 34.70 34.70 3.76
CA PHE A 25 33.35 35.20 3.74
C PHE A 25 32.58 34.79 2.44
N VAL A 26 33.29 34.44 1.38
CA VAL A 26 32.67 33.96 0.11
C VAL A 26 32.34 32.46 0.15
N ILE A 27 32.84 31.69 1.13
CA ILE A 27 32.54 30.28 1.32
C ILE A 27 31.38 30.05 2.33
N SER A 28 30.81 31.12 2.87
CA SER A 28 29.48 31.04 3.52
C SER A 28 28.43 30.91 2.43
N GLY A 29 28.54 29.83 1.63
CA GLY A 29 27.46 29.41 0.77
C GLY A 29 26.22 29.26 1.64
N THR A 30 25.22 30.07 1.42
CA THR A 30 23.89 29.84 1.94
C THR A 30 23.61 28.36 1.69
N ALA A 31 23.47 27.58 2.74
CA ALA A 31 22.88 26.26 2.66
C ALA A 31 21.45 26.46 2.18
N GLN A 32 21.29 26.64 0.88
CA GLN A 32 19.99 26.66 0.23
C GLN A 32 19.41 25.28 0.53
N ALA A 33 18.31 25.25 1.24
CA ALA A 33 17.59 24.00 1.49
C ALA A 33 17.52 23.27 0.14
N ALA A 34 18.09 22.07 0.09
CA ALA A 34 18.12 21.31 -1.15
C ALA A 34 16.69 21.22 -1.67
N ASP A 35 16.46 21.71 -2.88
CA ASP A 35 15.14 21.66 -3.54
C ASP A 35 14.76 20.18 -3.70
N THR A 36 13.77 19.72 -2.95
CA THR A 36 13.32 18.33 -2.90
C THR A 36 12.02 18.14 -3.68
N ILE A 37 11.77 16.93 -4.15
CA ILE A 37 10.46 16.54 -4.69
C ILE A 37 9.68 15.87 -3.56
N LYS A 38 8.60 16.50 -3.11
CA LYS A 38 7.75 15.96 -2.05
C LYS A 38 6.84 14.86 -2.59
N VAL A 39 6.77 13.76 -1.84
CA VAL A 39 5.97 12.56 -2.15
C VAL A 39 5.05 12.27 -0.98
N GLY A 40 3.74 12.27 -1.22
CA GLY A 40 2.73 11.96 -0.22
C GLY A 40 2.65 10.46 0.07
N VAL A 41 2.56 10.10 1.36
CA VAL A 41 2.29 8.74 1.83
C VAL A 41 1.08 8.81 2.76
N LEU A 42 -0.06 8.30 2.27
CA LEU A 42 -1.38 8.43 2.90
C LEU A 42 -1.89 7.06 3.32
N HIS A 43 -1.52 6.63 4.51
CA HIS A 43 -1.91 5.33 5.07
C HIS A 43 -2.29 5.45 6.54
N SER A 44 -3.31 4.70 6.97
CA SER A 44 -3.70 4.62 8.39
C SER A 44 -2.63 3.93 9.21
N LEU A 45 -2.07 4.66 10.16
CA LEU A 45 -1.07 4.16 11.11
C LEU A 45 -1.70 3.87 12.49
N SER A 46 -2.96 4.21 12.64
CA SER A 46 -3.82 3.95 13.79
C SER A 46 -5.23 3.53 13.35
N GLY A 47 -6.03 3.00 14.28
CA GLY A 47 -7.38 2.49 14.00
C GLY A 47 -7.39 1.08 13.37
N THR A 48 -8.56 0.66 12.88
CA THR A 48 -8.85 -0.73 12.42
C THR A 48 -8.01 -1.19 11.23
N MET A 49 -7.51 -0.26 10.40
CA MET A 49 -6.71 -0.59 9.21
C MET A 49 -5.20 -0.53 9.45
N ALA A 50 -4.74 -0.13 10.64
CA ALA A 50 -3.31 -0.02 10.93
C ALA A 50 -2.55 -1.35 10.79
N ILE A 51 -3.21 -2.47 11.05
CA ILE A 51 -2.64 -3.83 10.88
C ILE A 51 -2.17 -4.07 9.44
N SER A 52 -2.88 -3.55 8.46
CA SER A 52 -2.59 -3.71 7.03
C SER A 52 -1.75 -2.55 6.47
N GLU A 53 -2.07 -1.30 6.82
CA GLU A 53 -1.53 -0.12 6.16
C GLU A 53 -0.15 0.32 6.65
N THR A 54 0.26 -0.03 7.88
CA THR A 54 1.58 0.36 8.40
C THR A 54 2.73 -0.19 7.55
N SER A 55 2.58 -1.41 7.03
CA SER A 55 3.59 -2.03 6.18
C SER A 55 3.73 -1.33 4.82
N LEU A 56 2.64 -0.79 4.29
CA LEU A 56 2.63 -0.04 3.03
C LEU A 56 3.39 1.29 3.17
N LYS A 57 3.19 2.01 4.27
CA LYS A 57 3.98 3.19 4.59
C LYS A 57 5.48 2.83 4.65
N ASP A 58 5.84 1.74 5.31
CA ASP A 58 7.24 1.34 5.47
C ASP A 58 7.89 0.97 4.13
N VAL A 59 7.19 0.22 3.25
CA VAL A 59 7.73 -0.13 1.93
C VAL A 59 7.79 1.07 0.99
N ALA A 60 6.86 2.03 1.10
CA ALA A 60 6.93 3.28 0.35
C ALA A 60 8.19 4.08 0.72
N LEU A 61 8.49 4.19 2.02
CA LEU A 61 9.70 4.85 2.50
C LEU A 61 10.97 4.11 2.04
N MET A 62 10.96 2.79 2.02
CA MET A 62 12.07 1.98 1.48
C MET A 62 12.30 2.27 -0.01
N ALA A 63 11.25 2.30 -0.83
CA ALA A 63 11.37 2.59 -2.26
C ALA A 63 11.89 4.01 -2.52
N ILE A 64 11.43 5.00 -1.76
CA ILE A 64 11.91 6.38 -1.81
C ILE A 64 13.39 6.45 -1.43
N GLU A 65 13.80 5.73 -0.39
CA GLU A 65 15.20 5.66 0.03
C GLU A 65 16.09 5.04 -1.06
N GLU A 66 15.61 3.99 -1.75
CA GLU A 66 16.34 3.39 -2.89
C GLU A 66 16.54 4.38 -4.05
N ILE A 67 15.52 5.17 -4.39
CA ILE A 67 15.61 6.21 -5.42
C ILE A 67 16.61 7.28 -4.98
N ASN A 68 16.53 7.70 -3.73
CA ASN A 68 17.43 8.69 -3.17
C ASN A 68 18.89 8.23 -3.13
N ALA A 69 19.13 6.94 -2.86
CA ALA A 69 20.47 6.38 -2.87
C ALA A 69 21.11 6.43 -4.27
N LYS A 70 20.30 6.39 -5.33
CA LYS A 70 20.73 6.50 -6.74
C LYS A 70 20.86 7.93 -7.25
N GLY A 71 20.62 8.95 -6.42
CA GLY A 71 20.70 10.35 -6.81
C GLY A 71 19.38 11.13 -6.70
N GLY A 72 18.27 10.45 -6.56
CA GLY A 72 16.93 11.05 -6.61
C GLY A 72 16.35 11.07 -8.02
N LEU A 73 15.44 11.99 -8.31
CA LEU A 73 14.83 12.20 -9.62
C LEU A 73 15.12 13.64 -10.10
N LEU A 74 15.45 13.80 -11.37
CA LEU A 74 15.76 15.11 -11.97
C LEU A 74 16.82 15.90 -11.17
N GLY A 75 17.79 15.17 -10.56
CA GLY A 75 18.84 15.78 -9.73
C GLY A 75 18.38 16.19 -8.31
N LYS A 76 17.14 15.89 -7.90
CA LYS A 76 16.57 16.25 -6.62
C LYS A 76 16.26 14.99 -5.79
N LYS A 77 16.45 15.10 -4.47
CA LYS A 77 16.03 14.03 -3.55
C LYS A 77 14.52 14.04 -3.37
N LEU A 78 13.94 12.86 -3.16
CA LEU A 78 12.55 12.70 -2.78
C LEU A 78 12.42 12.92 -1.26
N GLU A 79 11.43 13.71 -0.87
CA GLU A 79 11.07 13.98 0.52
C GLU A 79 9.69 13.38 0.81
N PRO A 80 9.61 12.29 1.60
CA PRO A 80 8.32 11.71 1.95
C PRO A 80 7.57 12.60 2.94
N VAL A 81 6.29 12.84 2.66
CA VAL A 81 5.33 13.49 3.57
C VAL A 81 4.33 12.44 4.01
N VAL A 82 4.52 11.90 5.21
CA VAL A 82 3.67 10.84 5.78
C VAL A 82 2.56 11.47 6.59
N VAL A 83 1.31 11.06 6.33
CA VAL A 83 0.14 11.48 7.10
C VAL A 83 -0.67 10.28 7.55
N ASP A 84 -1.22 10.34 8.76
CA ASP A 84 -2.09 9.31 9.34
C ASP A 84 -3.55 9.80 9.34
N PRO A 85 -4.43 9.21 8.52
CA PRO A 85 -5.86 9.46 8.55
C PRO A 85 -6.61 8.59 9.58
N ALA A 86 -5.93 7.83 10.42
CA ALA A 86 -6.46 7.10 11.59
C ALA A 86 -7.66 6.18 11.30
N SER A 87 -7.74 5.59 10.11
CA SER A 87 -8.89 4.77 9.65
C SER A 87 -10.24 5.53 9.65
N ASP A 88 -10.17 6.86 9.55
CA ASP A 88 -11.32 7.76 9.47
C ASP A 88 -11.48 8.27 8.03
N TRP A 89 -12.58 7.93 7.37
CA TRP A 89 -12.75 8.19 5.94
C TRP A 89 -12.86 9.69 5.59
N PRO A 90 -13.59 10.53 6.33
CA PRO A 90 -13.52 12.00 6.20
C PRO A 90 -12.10 12.54 6.36
N LEU A 91 -11.36 12.08 7.35
CA LEU A 91 -9.98 12.51 7.59
C LEU A 91 -9.04 12.14 6.44
N PHE A 92 -9.27 11.04 5.72
CA PHE A 92 -8.55 10.74 4.48
C PHE A 92 -8.65 11.88 3.46
N ALA A 93 -9.86 12.42 3.23
CA ALA A 93 -10.07 13.53 2.31
C ALA A 93 -9.36 14.82 2.78
N GLU A 94 -9.41 15.11 4.07
CA GLU A 94 -8.70 16.27 4.64
C GLU A 94 -7.17 16.12 4.48
N LYS A 95 -6.62 14.94 4.76
CA LYS A 95 -5.20 14.65 4.61
C LYS A 95 -4.74 14.65 3.15
N ALA A 96 -5.57 14.18 2.22
CA ALA A 96 -5.29 14.31 0.79
C ALA A 96 -5.21 15.78 0.37
N ARG A 97 -6.15 16.61 0.82
CA ARG A 97 -6.13 18.07 0.56
C ARG A 97 -4.90 18.74 1.19
N GLU A 98 -4.53 18.36 2.42
CA GLU A 98 -3.31 18.83 3.08
C GLU A 98 -2.05 18.49 2.26
N LEU A 99 -1.92 17.25 1.78
CA LEU A 99 -0.80 16.81 0.95
C LEU A 99 -0.67 17.64 -0.32
N ILE A 100 -1.77 17.85 -1.04
CA ILE A 100 -1.76 18.57 -2.32
C ILE A 100 -1.60 20.07 -2.12
N GLN A 101 -2.40 20.70 -1.27
CA GLN A 101 -2.45 22.17 -1.17
C GLN A 101 -1.36 22.74 -0.28
N LYS A 102 -1.10 22.14 0.88
CA LYS A 102 -0.12 22.65 1.86
C LYS A 102 1.29 22.15 1.55
N HIS A 103 1.44 20.84 1.35
CA HIS A 103 2.75 20.23 1.15
C HIS A 103 3.21 20.26 -0.30
N LYS A 104 2.30 20.46 -1.28
CA LYS A 104 2.60 20.50 -2.72
C LYS A 104 3.29 19.23 -3.19
N VAL A 105 2.80 18.07 -2.78
CA VAL A 105 3.36 16.80 -3.20
C VAL A 105 3.18 16.58 -4.70
N ALA A 106 4.16 15.98 -5.36
CA ALA A 106 4.12 15.65 -6.78
C ALA A 106 3.25 14.43 -7.08
N VAL A 107 3.07 13.55 -6.09
CA VAL A 107 2.29 12.32 -6.17
C VAL A 107 1.91 11.89 -4.75
N THR A 108 0.86 11.09 -4.62
CA THR A 108 0.50 10.40 -3.38
C THR A 108 0.43 8.89 -3.62
N PHE A 109 1.02 8.11 -2.72
CA PHE A 109 0.86 6.65 -2.62
C PHE A 109 0.04 6.38 -1.37
N GLY A 110 -1.10 5.67 -1.51
CA GLY A 110 -1.92 5.53 -0.33
C GLY A 110 -3.29 4.90 -0.53
N CYS A 111 -4.03 4.94 0.57
CA CYS A 111 -5.28 4.25 0.81
C CYS A 111 -5.13 2.72 0.85
N TRP A 112 -6.10 2.08 1.50
CA TRP A 112 -6.30 0.64 1.45
C TRP A 112 -7.75 0.32 1.08
N THR A 113 -8.69 0.86 1.82
CA THR A 113 -10.11 0.56 1.61
C THR A 113 -10.67 1.32 0.41
N SER A 114 -11.61 0.72 -0.31
CA SER A 114 -12.31 1.44 -1.39
C SER A 114 -13.08 2.65 -0.87
N VAL A 115 -13.53 2.63 0.39
CA VAL A 115 -14.20 3.80 0.98
C VAL A 115 -13.21 4.94 1.21
N SER A 116 -11.97 4.67 1.65
CA SER A 116 -10.95 5.73 1.77
C SER A 116 -10.57 6.29 0.40
N ARG A 117 -10.38 5.42 -0.62
CA ARG A 117 -10.14 5.85 -2.00
C ARG A 117 -11.28 6.74 -2.52
N LYS A 118 -12.53 6.32 -2.34
CA LYS A 118 -13.70 7.11 -2.78
C LYS A 118 -13.84 8.43 -2.03
N SER A 119 -13.39 8.52 -0.78
CA SER A 119 -13.36 9.77 -0.03
C SER A 119 -12.33 10.76 -0.57
N VAL A 120 -11.16 10.26 -1.02
CA VAL A 120 -10.11 11.14 -1.56
C VAL A 120 -10.26 11.45 -3.04
N LEU A 121 -10.95 10.60 -3.81
CA LEU A 121 -11.09 10.73 -5.26
C LEU A 121 -11.55 12.13 -5.71
N PRO A 122 -12.62 12.72 -5.14
CA PRO A 122 -13.03 14.08 -5.51
C PRO A 122 -11.94 15.13 -5.24
N VAL A 123 -11.13 14.95 -4.21
CA VAL A 123 -10.04 15.87 -3.86
C VAL A 123 -8.92 15.80 -4.89
N PHE A 124 -8.54 14.59 -5.32
CA PHE A 124 -7.52 14.41 -6.36
C PHE A 124 -7.98 14.94 -7.72
N GLU A 125 -9.25 14.76 -8.07
CA GLU A 125 -9.84 15.29 -9.31
C GLU A 125 -9.95 16.81 -9.29
N GLU A 126 -10.51 17.38 -8.22
CA GLU A 126 -10.67 18.84 -8.05
C GLU A 126 -9.33 19.59 -8.10
N LEU A 127 -8.29 19.03 -7.46
CA LEU A 127 -7.00 19.69 -7.29
C LEU A 127 -5.94 19.21 -8.30
N ASN A 128 -6.34 18.39 -9.27
CA ASN A 128 -5.45 17.75 -10.24
C ASN A 128 -4.23 17.08 -9.56
N GLY A 129 -4.49 16.33 -8.47
CA GLY A 129 -3.48 15.53 -7.80
C GLY A 129 -3.29 14.18 -8.50
N LEU A 130 -2.28 13.41 -8.10
CA LEU A 130 -2.00 12.08 -8.62
C LEU A 130 -1.93 11.08 -7.48
N LEU A 131 -2.76 10.02 -7.54
CA LEU A 131 -2.82 8.94 -6.56
C LEU A 131 -2.42 7.61 -7.20
N PHE A 132 -1.54 6.87 -6.56
CA PHE A 132 -1.33 5.44 -6.80
C PHE A 132 -2.00 4.65 -5.68
N TYR A 133 -2.99 3.85 -6.06
CA TYR A 133 -3.77 3.01 -5.16
C TYR A 133 -3.30 1.54 -5.27
N PRO A 134 -2.69 0.96 -4.20
CA PRO A 134 -1.93 -0.28 -4.32
C PRO A 134 -2.71 -1.55 -3.98
N VAL A 135 -4.02 -1.47 -3.70
CA VAL A 135 -4.78 -2.59 -3.14
C VAL A 135 -5.81 -3.08 -4.15
N GLN A 136 -6.19 -4.35 -4.05
CA GLN A 136 -7.30 -4.89 -4.82
C GLN A 136 -8.58 -4.07 -4.57
N TYR A 137 -9.44 -3.99 -5.57
CA TYR A 137 -10.68 -3.22 -5.48
C TYR A 137 -11.80 -3.86 -6.32
N GLU A 138 -12.99 -3.35 -6.16
CA GLU A 138 -14.20 -3.86 -6.83
C GLU A 138 -14.27 -3.55 -8.33
N GLY A 139 -13.32 -2.83 -8.89
CA GLY A 139 -13.43 -2.32 -10.26
C GLY A 139 -14.52 -1.23 -10.37
N GLU A 140 -15.16 -1.13 -11.55
CA GLU A 140 -16.27 -0.21 -11.83
C GLU A 140 -15.97 1.28 -11.55
N GLU A 141 -14.70 1.65 -11.58
CA GLU A 141 -14.21 3.01 -11.35
C GLU A 141 -13.01 3.29 -12.24
N SER A 142 -12.96 4.46 -12.82
CA SER A 142 -11.81 5.00 -13.52
C SER A 142 -11.68 6.49 -13.25
N SER A 143 -10.45 6.95 -13.13
CA SER A 143 -10.14 8.38 -12.97
C SER A 143 -8.81 8.69 -13.61
N TYR A 144 -8.71 9.87 -14.24
CA TYR A 144 -7.42 10.37 -14.76
C TYR A 144 -6.41 10.68 -13.66
N ASN A 145 -6.84 10.76 -12.42
CA ASN A 145 -6.04 11.12 -11.25
C ASN A 145 -5.62 9.93 -10.40
N VAL A 146 -6.07 8.71 -10.74
CA VAL A 146 -5.78 7.50 -9.95
C VAL A 146 -5.22 6.38 -10.82
N PHE A 147 -4.08 5.83 -10.40
CA PHE A 147 -3.49 4.60 -10.95
C PHE A 147 -3.73 3.45 -9.98
N TYR A 148 -4.41 2.43 -10.46
CA TYR A 148 -4.77 1.24 -9.69
C TYR A 148 -3.72 0.17 -9.96
N THR A 149 -2.86 -0.11 -8.97
CA THR A 149 -1.81 -1.12 -9.06
C THR A 149 -2.19 -2.45 -8.39
N GLY A 150 -3.36 -2.50 -7.75
CA GLY A 150 -3.97 -3.72 -7.21
C GLY A 150 -4.94 -4.38 -8.19
N ALA A 151 -5.35 -5.63 -7.86
CA ALA A 151 -6.19 -6.45 -8.72
C ALA A 151 -7.65 -5.97 -8.78
N ALA A 152 -8.24 -6.06 -9.97
CA ALA A 152 -9.70 -5.99 -10.19
C ALA A 152 -10.35 -7.39 -10.01
N PRO A 153 -11.69 -7.51 -9.91
CA PRO A 153 -12.36 -8.78 -9.63
C PRO A 153 -12.08 -9.90 -10.65
N ASN A 154 -11.86 -9.56 -11.90
CA ASN A 154 -11.48 -10.51 -12.95
C ASN A 154 -10.02 -11.01 -12.84
N GLN A 155 -9.22 -10.38 -12.02
CA GLN A 155 -7.82 -10.73 -11.74
C GLN A 155 -7.65 -11.43 -10.38
N GLN A 156 -8.62 -11.40 -9.50
CA GLN A 156 -8.58 -12.00 -8.16
C GLN A 156 -9.83 -12.82 -7.82
N ALA A 157 -10.98 -12.16 -7.66
CA ALA A 157 -12.17 -12.75 -7.07
C ALA A 157 -12.79 -13.83 -7.97
N ILE A 158 -12.94 -13.56 -9.26
CA ILE A 158 -13.54 -14.49 -10.22
C ILE A 158 -12.67 -15.74 -10.40
N PRO A 159 -11.34 -15.64 -10.69
CA PRO A 159 -10.49 -16.83 -10.83
C PRO A 159 -10.43 -17.68 -9.54
N ALA A 160 -10.43 -17.06 -8.36
CA ALA A 160 -10.44 -17.79 -7.10
C ALA A 160 -11.73 -18.59 -6.90
N VAL A 161 -12.87 -18.01 -7.25
CA VAL A 161 -14.17 -18.71 -7.19
C VAL A 161 -14.24 -19.82 -8.25
N GLU A 162 -13.74 -19.59 -9.48
CA GLU A 162 -13.66 -20.62 -10.51
C GLU A 162 -12.80 -21.81 -10.07
N TYR A 163 -11.66 -21.55 -9.41
CA TYR A 163 -10.84 -22.61 -8.84
C TYR A 163 -11.64 -23.44 -7.82
N LEU A 164 -12.30 -22.80 -6.86
CA LEU A 164 -13.11 -23.51 -5.85
C LEU A 164 -14.31 -24.27 -6.45
N MET A 165 -14.80 -23.89 -7.63
CA MET A 165 -15.82 -24.62 -8.37
C MET A 165 -15.28 -25.86 -9.07
N SER A 166 -13.99 -25.89 -9.39
CA SER A 166 -13.32 -27.00 -10.06
C SER A 166 -13.18 -28.20 -9.12
N GLU A 167 -12.89 -29.38 -9.70
CA GLU A 167 -12.63 -30.60 -8.95
C GLU A 167 -11.40 -30.44 -8.05
N ASP A 168 -10.32 -29.86 -8.56
CA ASP A 168 -9.10 -29.58 -7.82
C ASP A 168 -9.30 -28.61 -6.64
N GLY A 169 -10.26 -27.68 -6.76
CA GLY A 169 -10.64 -26.72 -5.72
C GLY A 169 -11.71 -27.23 -4.74
N GLY A 170 -12.12 -28.51 -4.85
CA GLY A 170 -13.09 -29.14 -3.95
C GLY A 170 -14.54 -29.09 -4.45
N GLY A 171 -14.81 -28.63 -5.67
CA GLY A 171 -16.10 -28.71 -6.34
C GLY A 171 -17.25 -28.03 -5.62
N ALA A 172 -17.01 -26.84 -5.05
CA ALA A 172 -18.00 -26.09 -4.27
C ALA A 172 -19.30 -25.84 -5.05
N LYS A 173 -20.42 -26.12 -4.44
CA LYS A 173 -21.77 -25.96 -4.99
C LYS A 173 -22.63 -24.96 -4.22
N ARG A 174 -22.17 -24.56 -3.02
CA ARG A 174 -22.83 -23.62 -2.12
C ARG A 174 -21.82 -22.58 -1.65
N TRP A 175 -22.26 -21.33 -1.52
CA TRP A 175 -21.36 -20.19 -1.36
C TRP A 175 -21.78 -19.29 -0.21
N VAL A 176 -20.85 -18.95 0.64
CA VAL A 176 -21.01 -17.90 1.64
C VAL A 176 -20.15 -16.71 1.23
N LEU A 177 -20.79 -15.57 0.99
CA LEU A 177 -20.13 -14.31 0.67
C LEU A 177 -20.15 -13.44 1.93
N LEU A 178 -19.06 -13.48 2.68
CA LEU A 178 -18.92 -12.78 3.98
C LEU A 178 -17.96 -11.60 3.84
N GLY A 179 -18.39 -10.39 4.23
CA GLY A 179 -17.56 -9.20 4.09
C GLY A 179 -17.80 -8.13 5.14
N THR A 180 -16.88 -7.19 5.21
CA THR A 180 -17.08 -5.94 5.94
C THR A 180 -18.11 -5.09 5.21
N ASP A 181 -18.96 -4.38 5.97
CA ASP A 181 -20.09 -3.62 5.40
C ASP A 181 -19.65 -2.26 4.83
N TYR A 182 -19.09 -2.28 3.61
CA TYR A 182 -18.78 -1.08 2.83
C TYR A 182 -18.68 -1.40 1.32
N VAL A 183 -18.35 -0.41 0.50
CA VAL A 183 -18.46 -0.47 -0.96
C VAL A 183 -17.70 -1.65 -1.59
N TYR A 184 -16.46 -1.95 -1.18
CA TYR A 184 -15.68 -3.03 -1.79
C TYR A 184 -16.32 -4.41 -1.60
N PRO A 185 -16.62 -4.90 -0.37
CA PRO A 185 -17.29 -6.19 -0.18
C PRO A 185 -18.67 -6.24 -0.83
N ARG A 186 -19.45 -5.18 -0.68
CA ARG A 186 -20.81 -5.11 -1.27
C ARG A 186 -20.78 -5.25 -2.78
N THR A 187 -19.88 -4.53 -3.45
CA THR A 187 -19.77 -4.56 -4.93
C THR A 187 -19.13 -5.86 -5.41
N THR A 188 -18.02 -6.30 -4.77
CA THR A 188 -17.38 -7.57 -5.10
C THR A 188 -18.33 -8.75 -4.93
N ASN A 189 -19.07 -8.83 -3.83
CA ASN A 189 -20.04 -9.89 -3.60
C ASN A 189 -21.21 -9.82 -4.58
N LYS A 190 -21.65 -8.62 -5.00
CA LYS A 190 -22.63 -8.45 -6.07
C LYS A 190 -22.12 -9.02 -7.40
N ILE A 191 -20.88 -8.74 -7.78
CA ILE A 191 -20.22 -9.28 -8.97
C ILE A 191 -20.17 -10.81 -8.88
N LEU A 192 -19.70 -11.35 -7.76
CA LEU A 192 -19.64 -12.79 -7.53
C LEU A 192 -21.01 -13.45 -7.53
N ASN A 193 -22.03 -12.79 -6.99
CA ASN A 193 -23.41 -13.31 -7.03
C ASN A 193 -23.92 -13.44 -8.46
N TYR A 194 -23.66 -12.45 -9.33
CA TYR A 194 -23.99 -12.54 -10.75
C TYR A 194 -23.17 -13.64 -11.45
N PHE A 195 -21.90 -13.72 -11.16
CA PHE A 195 -21.00 -14.73 -11.71
C PHE A 195 -21.47 -16.15 -11.32
N LEU A 196 -21.73 -16.40 -10.04
CA LEU A 196 -22.21 -17.69 -9.53
C LEU A 196 -23.54 -18.09 -10.20
N LYS A 197 -24.48 -17.15 -10.35
CA LYS A 197 -25.73 -17.39 -11.06
C LYS A 197 -25.53 -17.73 -12.53
N SER A 198 -24.58 -17.06 -13.21
CA SER A 198 -24.25 -17.39 -14.63
C SER A 198 -23.65 -18.79 -14.78
N LYS A 199 -23.03 -19.33 -13.72
CA LYS A 199 -22.56 -20.73 -13.63
C LYS A 199 -23.64 -21.71 -13.16
N GLY A 200 -24.89 -21.27 -13.00
CA GLY A 200 -26.03 -22.13 -12.62
C GLY A 200 -26.22 -22.32 -11.12
N VAL A 201 -25.53 -21.59 -10.26
CA VAL A 201 -25.73 -21.67 -8.82
C VAL A 201 -27.07 -21.02 -8.44
N ALA A 202 -27.94 -21.80 -7.78
CA ALA A 202 -29.26 -21.32 -7.38
C ALA A 202 -29.18 -20.31 -6.24
N LYS A 203 -30.09 -19.32 -6.18
CA LYS A 203 -30.14 -18.28 -5.14
C LYS A 203 -30.10 -18.85 -3.70
N LYS A 204 -30.77 -19.98 -3.47
CA LYS A 204 -30.81 -20.69 -2.17
C LYS A 204 -29.44 -21.24 -1.73
N ASP A 205 -28.50 -21.37 -2.65
CA ASP A 205 -27.16 -21.88 -2.44
C ASP A 205 -26.12 -20.73 -2.32
N ILE A 206 -26.58 -19.50 -2.16
CA ILE A 206 -25.76 -18.31 -1.92
C ILE A 206 -26.25 -17.62 -0.64
N MET A 207 -25.38 -17.51 0.36
CA MET A 207 -25.62 -16.76 1.59
C MET A 207 -24.71 -15.53 1.58
N GLU A 208 -25.28 -14.37 1.84
CA GLU A 208 -24.52 -13.11 1.98
C GLU A 208 -24.65 -12.59 3.40
N THR A 209 -23.52 -12.21 4.01
CA THR A 209 -23.47 -11.65 5.37
C THR A 209 -22.42 -10.54 5.44
N TYR A 210 -22.77 -9.46 6.13
CA TYR A 210 -21.88 -8.31 6.30
C TYR A 210 -21.77 -7.91 7.77
N THR A 211 -20.58 -7.47 8.17
CA THR A 211 -20.26 -6.98 9.51
C THR A 211 -19.66 -5.58 9.46
N PRO A 212 -19.86 -4.71 10.45
CA PRO A 212 -19.20 -3.41 10.48
C PRO A 212 -17.68 -3.56 10.63
N PHE A 213 -16.93 -2.49 10.33
CA PHE A 213 -15.52 -2.42 10.69
C PHE A 213 -15.33 -2.59 12.20
N GLY A 214 -14.26 -3.30 12.61
CA GLY A 214 -13.97 -3.57 14.02
C GLY A 214 -14.90 -4.62 14.67
N HIS A 215 -15.73 -5.33 13.88
CA HIS A 215 -16.55 -6.41 14.39
C HIS A 215 -15.69 -7.54 14.99
N SER A 216 -16.07 -8.01 16.18
CA SER A 216 -15.27 -8.97 16.94
C SER A 216 -15.99 -10.25 17.38
N ASP A 217 -17.33 -10.32 17.24
CA ASP A 217 -18.14 -11.47 17.62
C ASP A 217 -18.64 -12.25 16.41
N TYR A 218 -17.90 -13.26 16.00
CA TYR A 218 -18.25 -14.12 14.87
C TYR A 218 -18.92 -15.44 15.24
N GLN A 219 -19.28 -15.66 16.53
CA GLN A 219 -19.80 -16.93 17.01
C GLN A 219 -21.06 -17.38 16.24
N THR A 220 -22.04 -16.50 16.13
CA THR A 220 -23.30 -16.80 15.40
C THR A 220 -23.04 -16.97 13.91
N ILE A 221 -22.21 -16.11 13.31
CA ILE A 221 -21.92 -16.15 11.86
C ILE A 221 -21.26 -17.49 11.49
N VAL A 222 -20.26 -17.95 12.26
CA VAL A 222 -19.58 -19.22 12.02
C VAL A 222 -20.53 -20.40 12.22
N ALA A 223 -21.41 -20.36 13.23
CA ALA A 223 -22.43 -21.38 13.43
C ALA A 223 -23.43 -21.44 12.26
N ASP A 224 -23.85 -20.29 11.74
CA ASP A 224 -24.74 -20.21 10.57
C ASP A 224 -24.05 -20.74 9.29
N ILE A 225 -22.77 -20.45 9.09
CA ILE A 225 -21.97 -21.04 8.01
C ILE A 225 -21.99 -22.56 8.08
N LYS A 226 -21.72 -23.14 9.25
CA LYS A 226 -21.75 -24.62 9.45
C LYS A 226 -23.13 -25.21 9.15
N LYS A 227 -24.18 -24.56 9.63
CA LYS A 227 -25.57 -24.99 9.36
C LYS A 227 -25.90 -24.89 7.88
N PHE A 228 -25.52 -23.80 7.22
CA PHE A 228 -25.74 -23.60 5.79
C PHE A 228 -24.98 -24.62 4.94
N ALA A 229 -23.76 -25.00 5.35
CA ALA A 229 -22.93 -25.94 4.62
C ALA A 229 -23.41 -27.41 4.73
N ALA A 230 -24.30 -27.74 5.65
CA ALA A 230 -24.70 -29.11 5.90
C ALA A 230 -25.20 -29.83 4.63
N GLY A 231 -24.57 -30.97 4.31
CA GLY A 231 -25.00 -31.86 3.22
C GLY A 231 -24.65 -31.42 1.80
N LYS A 232 -23.83 -30.35 1.62
CA LYS A 232 -23.44 -29.88 0.30
C LYS A 232 -22.07 -29.24 0.30
N PRO A 233 -21.15 -29.53 -0.64
CA PRO A 233 -19.86 -28.87 -0.76
C PRO A 233 -20.01 -27.35 -0.77
N THR A 234 -19.40 -26.68 0.20
CA THR A 234 -19.60 -25.25 0.46
C THR A 234 -18.25 -24.57 0.60
N ALA A 235 -18.10 -23.38 0.02
CA ALA A 235 -16.95 -22.52 0.21
C ALA A 235 -17.38 -21.15 0.77
N VAL A 236 -16.49 -20.54 1.53
CA VAL A 236 -16.62 -19.17 2.04
C VAL A 236 -15.68 -18.26 1.27
N VAL A 237 -16.23 -17.19 0.71
CA VAL A 237 -15.46 -16.05 0.19
C VAL A 237 -15.43 -14.99 1.26
N SER A 238 -14.23 -14.65 1.76
CA SER A 238 -14.04 -13.61 2.77
C SER A 238 -13.51 -12.33 2.15
N THR A 239 -14.30 -11.27 2.25
CA THR A 239 -13.93 -9.88 1.94
C THR A 239 -13.91 -9.04 3.22
N ILE A 240 -13.60 -9.67 4.37
CA ILE A 240 -13.39 -8.98 5.65
C ILE A 240 -12.07 -8.22 5.59
N ASN A 241 -12.05 -6.98 6.10
CA ASN A 241 -10.87 -6.12 6.10
C ASN A 241 -10.43 -5.72 7.53
N GLY A 242 -9.14 -5.43 7.65
CA GLY A 242 -8.53 -4.93 8.87
C GLY A 242 -8.50 -5.93 10.01
N ASP A 243 -8.54 -5.41 11.22
CA ASP A 243 -8.41 -6.17 12.47
C ASP A 243 -9.56 -7.16 12.74
N SER A 244 -10.72 -6.99 12.09
CA SER A 244 -11.85 -7.93 12.16
C SER A 244 -11.52 -9.34 11.64
N ASN A 245 -10.45 -9.50 10.85
CA ASN A 245 -9.96 -10.81 10.44
C ASN A 245 -9.47 -11.66 11.61
N VAL A 246 -8.87 -11.05 12.63
CA VAL A 246 -8.32 -11.76 13.79
C VAL A 246 -9.41 -12.56 14.54
N PRO A 247 -10.51 -11.93 15.02
CA PRO A 247 -11.58 -12.66 15.71
C PRO A 247 -12.34 -13.63 14.77
N PHE A 248 -12.48 -13.32 13.47
CA PHE A 248 -13.11 -14.24 12.53
C PHE A 248 -12.36 -15.57 12.42
N TYR A 249 -11.06 -15.53 12.12
CA TYR A 249 -10.27 -16.74 12.00
C TYR A 249 -10.08 -17.47 13.34
N LYS A 250 -9.99 -16.74 14.45
CA LYS A 250 -10.00 -17.35 15.76
C LYS A 250 -11.27 -18.18 15.99
N GLU A 251 -12.41 -17.63 15.61
CA GLU A 251 -13.70 -18.30 15.79
C GLU A 251 -13.88 -19.50 14.84
N LEU A 252 -13.36 -19.45 13.61
CA LEU A 252 -13.28 -20.63 12.74
C LEU A 252 -12.57 -21.79 13.46
N GLY A 253 -11.42 -21.51 14.06
CA GLY A 253 -10.66 -22.48 14.85
C GLY A 253 -11.40 -23.00 16.07
N ASN A 254 -12.04 -22.11 16.85
CA ASN A 254 -12.82 -22.45 18.05
C ASN A 254 -13.96 -23.42 17.74
N GLN A 255 -14.65 -23.22 16.62
CA GLN A 255 -15.77 -24.08 16.20
C GLN A 255 -15.34 -25.28 15.35
N GLY A 256 -14.02 -25.45 15.15
CA GLY A 256 -13.46 -26.59 14.42
C GLY A 256 -13.81 -26.60 12.93
N LEU A 257 -13.96 -25.41 12.32
CA LEU A 257 -14.21 -25.29 10.89
C LEU A 257 -12.91 -25.50 10.12
N LYS A 258 -12.76 -26.64 9.49
CA LYS A 258 -11.54 -26.98 8.75
C LYS A 258 -11.68 -26.70 7.27
N ALA A 259 -10.56 -26.41 6.63
CA ALA A 259 -10.50 -26.13 5.18
C ALA A 259 -10.93 -27.33 4.32
N GLU A 260 -10.69 -28.55 4.79
CA GLU A 260 -11.12 -29.79 4.10
C GLU A 260 -12.64 -29.96 4.05
N ASP A 261 -13.36 -29.37 5.02
CA ASP A 261 -14.82 -29.43 5.08
C ASP A 261 -15.47 -28.19 4.42
N ILE A 262 -14.98 -27.00 4.76
CA ILE A 262 -15.51 -25.71 4.30
C ILE A 262 -14.32 -24.76 4.05
N PRO A 263 -13.71 -24.78 2.86
CA PRO A 263 -12.62 -23.88 2.55
C PRO A 263 -13.06 -22.42 2.61
N VAL A 264 -12.22 -21.58 3.18
CA VAL A 264 -12.33 -20.12 3.12
C VAL A 264 -11.29 -19.61 2.14
N VAL A 265 -11.69 -18.80 1.17
CA VAL A 265 -10.77 -18.00 0.36
C VAL A 265 -10.88 -16.53 0.77
N ALA A 266 -9.76 -15.93 1.15
CA ALA A 266 -9.67 -14.53 1.55
C ALA A 266 -9.12 -13.66 0.42
N PHE A 267 -9.66 -12.43 0.31
CA PHE A 267 -9.18 -11.43 -0.63
C PHE A 267 -8.50 -10.23 0.06
N SER A 268 -8.48 -10.22 1.40
CA SER A 268 -7.87 -9.14 2.18
C SER A 268 -7.08 -9.67 3.39
N VAL A 269 -6.59 -10.90 3.30
CA VAL A 269 -5.66 -11.50 4.28
C VAL A 269 -4.42 -11.98 3.54
N GLY A 270 -3.30 -11.41 3.88
CA GLY A 270 -1.99 -11.81 3.40
C GLY A 270 -1.05 -12.11 4.57
N GLU A 271 0.22 -12.15 4.29
CA GLU A 271 1.25 -12.50 5.28
C GLU A 271 1.28 -11.55 6.48
N GLU A 272 0.94 -10.25 6.28
CA GLU A 272 0.99 -9.26 7.36
C GLU A 272 -0.14 -9.49 8.38
N GLU A 273 -1.36 -9.76 7.91
CA GLU A 273 -2.51 -10.07 8.77
C GLU A 273 -2.30 -11.38 9.54
N LEU A 274 -1.71 -12.40 8.89
CA LEU A 274 -1.41 -13.69 9.51
C LEU A 274 -0.43 -13.59 10.70
N ARG A 275 0.40 -12.57 10.76
CA ARG A 275 1.29 -12.34 11.92
C ARG A 275 0.55 -12.09 13.23
N GLY A 276 -0.67 -11.62 13.18
CA GLY A 276 -1.53 -11.34 14.32
C GLY A 276 -2.50 -12.48 14.69
N ILE A 277 -2.46 -13.61 13.97
CA ILE A 277 -3.45 -14.70 14.07
C ILE A 277 -2.75 -16.01 14.44
N ASP A 278 -3.41 -16.88 15.23
CA ASP A 278 -2.99 -18.28 15.35
C ASP A 278 -3.29 -19.01 14.04
N THR A 279 -2.25 -19.36 13.30
CA THR A 279 -2.36 -19.97 11.97
C THR A 279 -2.56 -21.47 11.97
N LYS A 280 -2.43 -22.15 13.11
CA LYS A 280 -2.59 -23.61 13.17
C LYS A 280 -3.94 -24.10 12.68
N PRO A 281 -5.09 -23.53 13.10
CA PRO A 281 -6.40 -23.94 12.60
C PRO A 281 -6.68 -23.50 11.18
N LEU A 282 -5.82 -22.65 10.57
CA LEU A 282 -6.02 -22.06 9.25
C LEU A 282 -5.38 -22.84 8.11
N VAL A 283 -4.64 -23.90 8.42
CA VAL A 283 -3.93 -24.72 7.42
C VAL A 283 -4.94 -25.28 6.41
N GLY A 284 -4.70 -25.01 5.12
CA GLY A 284 -5.56 -25.44 4.02
C GLY A 284 -6.58 -24.38 3.55
N HIS A 285 -6.89 -23.35 4.36
CA HIS A 285 -7.62 -22.20 3.87
C HIS A 285 -6.77 -21.40 2.87
N LEU A 286 -7.41 -20.64 2.01
CA LEU A 286 -6.82 -20.02 0.84
C LEU A 286 -6.81 -18.49 0.94
N ALA A 287 -5.87 -17.88 0.25
CA ALA A 287 -5.89 -16.46 -0.09
C ALA A 287 -5.61 -16.30 -1.59
N ALA A 288 -6.17 -15.27 -2.21
CA ALA A 288 -5.93 -14.98 -3.61
C ALA A 288 -5.31 -13.60 -3.76
N TRP A 289 -4.07 -13.54 -4.27
CA TRP A 289 -3.28 -12.35 -4.48
C TRP A 289 -2.43 -12.47 -5.74
N ASN A 290 -1.93 -11.35 -6.27
CA ASN A 290 -0.99 -11.35 -7.40
C ASN A 290 0.44 -11.69 -6.95
N TYR A 291 0.75 -11.51 -5.68
CA TYR A 291 2.06 -11.78 -5.10
C TYR A 291 1.94 -12.46 -3.74
N PHE A 292 2.87 -13.36 -3.45
CA PHE A 292 3.12 -13.94 -2.13
C PHE A 292 4.61 -13.89 -1.80
N MET A 293 4.95 -13.66 -0.54
CA MET A 293 6.34 -13.69 -0.07
C MET A 293 7.05 -15.02 -0.39
N SER A 294 6.29 -16.11 -0.51
CA SER A 294 6.80 -17.45 -0.79
C SER A 294 7.18 -17.71 -2.26
N VAL A 295 6.93 -16.78 -3.17
CA VAL A 295 7.30 -16.88 -4.60
C VAL A 295 8.81 -17.05 -4.74
N LYS A 296 9.24 -18.05 -5.54
CA LYS A 296 10.64 -18.49 -5.63
C LYS A 296 11.36 -17.88 -6.85
N THR A 297 11.21 -16.58 -7.07
CA THR A 297 11.92 -15.86 -8.13
C THR A 297 13.22 -15.23 -7.60
N PRO A 298 14.23 -14.97 -8.43
CA PRO A 298 15.41 -14.20 -8.06
C PRO A 298 15.03 -12.77 -7.62
N GLU A 299 14.07 -12.17 -8.29
CA GLU A 299 13.54 -10.83 -8.04
C GLU A 299 12.93 -10.72 -6.64
N ASN A 300 12.12 -11.72 -6.25
CA ASN A 300 11.55 -11.78 -4.91
C ASN A 300 12.61 -11.95 -3.84
N LYS A 301 13.58 -12.82 -4.05
CA LYS A 301 14.71 -12.99 -3.11
C LYS A 301 15.46 -11.66 -2.92
N ALA A 302 15.67 -10.90 -4.00
CA ALA A 302 16.30 -9.60 -3.94
C ALA A 302 15.42 -8.58 -3.19
N PHE A 303 14.12 -8.57 -3.45
CA PHE A 303 13.15 -7.70 -2.77
C PHE A 303 13.09 -7.98 -1.27
N ILE A 304 12.95 -9.24 -0.86
CA ILE A 304 12.94 -9.65 0.55
C ILE A 304 14.26 -9.27 1.24
N LYS A 305 15.40 -9.47 0.56
CA LYS A 305 16.71 -9.07 1.10
C LYS A 305 16.78 -7.57 1.38
N LYS A 306 16.30 -6.73 0.45
CA LYS A 306 16.23 -5.27 0.63
C LYS A 306 15.28 -4.89 1.77
N TRP A 307 14.09 -5.50 1.81
CA TRP A 307 13.14 -5.31 2.88
C TRP A 307 13.74 -5.60 4.25
N ASN A 308 14.35 -6.78 4.42
CA ASN A 308 14.99 -7.16 5.68
C ASN A 308 16.13 -6.20 6.08
N ALA A 309 16.92 -5.72 5.11
CA ALA A 309 17.98 -4.74 5.36
C ALA A 309 17.38 -3.40 5.82
N TYR A 310 16.30 -2.95 5.18
CA TYR A 310 15.57 -1.73 5.56
C TYR A 310 14.98 -1.84 6.97
N VAL A 311 14.27 -2.94 7.27
CA VAL A 311 13.70 -3.23 8.59
C VAL A 311 14.77 -3.17 9.68
N LYS A 312 15.92 -3.82 9.44
CA LYS A 312 17.06 -3.81 10.37
C LYS A 312 17.65 -2.41 10.55
N LYS A 313 17.90 -1.69 9.45
CA LYS A 313 18.48 -0.34 9.45
C LYS A 313 17.62 0.63 10.26
N HIS A 314 16.31 0.61 10.04
CA HIS A 314 15.37 1.53 10.68
C HIS A 314 14.79 1.00 12.00
N LYS A 315 15.22 -0.20 12.44
CA LYS A 315 14.76 -0.85 13.68
C LYS A 315 13.23 -0.92 13.76
N LEU A 316 12.58 -1.28 12.65
CA LEU A 316 11.12 -1.31 12.60
C LEU A 316 10.54 -2.31 13.61
N PRO A 317 9.38 -2.01 14.24
CA PRO A 317 8.70 -2.94 15.13
C PRO A 317 8.46 -4.30 14.46
N GLY A 318 8.63 -5.39 15.19
CA GLY A 318 8.53 -6.76 14.64
C GLY A 318 9.85 -7.32 14.09
N GLY A 319 10.83 -6.48 13.78
CA GLY A 319 12.19 -6.91 13.40
C GLY A 319 12.19 -8.00 12.32
N SER A 320 12.93 -9.08 12.51
CA SER A 320 13.04 -10.19 11.54
C SER A 320 11.73 -10.96 11.26
N LYS A 321 10.65 -10.68 12.00
CA LYS A 321 9.33 -11.25 11.74
C LYS A 321 8.51 -10.44 10.74
N ARG A 322 9.03 -9.30 10.24
CA ARG A 322 8.34 -8.52 9.20
C ARG A 322 8.34 -9.30 7.89
N VAL A 323 7.23 -9.25 7.22
CA VAL A 323 6.98 -9.96 5.96
C VAL A 323 6.82 -8.99 4.80
N THR A 324 6.73 -9.53 3.58
CA THR A 324 6.25 -8.82 2.40
C THR A 324 4.92 -9.42 1.97
N ASN A 325 4.05 -8.63 1.34
CA ASN A 325 2.76 -9.06 0.82
C ASN A 325 2.42 -8.34 -0.49
N ASP A 326 1.31 -8.71 -1.12
CA ASP A 326 0.85 -8.16 -2.40
C ASP A 326 0.72 -6.62 -2.39
N PRO A 327 0.01 -5.96 -1.45
CA PRO A 327 -0.09 -4.50 -1.46
C PRO A 327 1.26 -3.80 -1.27
N MET A 328 2.23 -4.43 -0.61
CA MET A 328 3.59 -3.89 -0.52
C MET A 328 4.32 -3.96 -1.86
N GLU A 329 4.18 -5.08 -2.59
CA GLU A 329 4.70 -5.19 -3.96
C GLU A 329 4.07 -4.14 -4.86
N ALA A 330 2.75 -4.02 -4.85
CA ALA A 330 2.00 -3.06 -5.65
C ALA A 330 2.40 -1.61 -5.34
N THR A 331 2.64 -1.28 -4.08
CA THR A 331 3.19 0.03 -3.67
C THR A 331 4.58 0.25 -4.24
N TYR A 332 5.45 -0.75 -4.13
CA TYR A 332 6.84 -0.68 -4.59
C TYR A 332 6.93 -0.50 -6.10
N ILE A 333 6.17 -1.26 -6.90
CA ILE A 333 6.13 -1.10 -8.35
C ILE A 333 5.49 0.22 -8.77
N GLY A 334 4.42 0.66 -8.10
CA GLY A 334 3.77 1.93 -8.37
C GLY A 334 4.73 3.12 -8.20
N ILE A 335 5.55 3.12 -7.14
CA ILE A 335 6.57 4.16 -6.93
C ILE A 335 7.63 4.14 -8.04
N LYS A 336 8.05 2.96 -8.48
CA LYS A 336 9.02 2.82 -9.58
C LYS A 336 8.44 3.27 -10.91
N MET A 337 7.21 2.90 -11.23
CA MET A 337 6.52 3.35 -12.44
C MET A 337 6.39 4.88 -12.47
N TRP A 338 5.98 5.48 -11.35
CA TRP A 338 5.94 6.94 -11.24
C TRP A 338 7.32 7.57 -11.43
N ALA A 339 8.35 7.02 -10.81
CA ALA A 339 9.71 7.54 -10.94
C ALA A 339 10.21 7.49 -12.38
N GLN A 340 9.99 6.39 -13.11
CA GLN A 340 10.32 6.26 -14.53
C GLN A 340 9.54 7.28 -15.37
N ALA A 341 8.26 7.48 -15.08
CA ALA A 341 7.43 8.46 -15.79
C ALA A 341 7.91 9.90 -15.56
N VAL A 342 8.37 10.25 -14.34
CA VAL A 342 8.97 11.56 -14.04
C VAL A 342 10.26 11.75 -14.82
N GLU A 343 11.14 10.76 -14.90
CA GLU A 343 12.37 10.82 -15.68
C GLU A 343 12.09 10.95 -17.19
N GLN A 344 11.13 10.18 -17.71
CA GLN A 344 10.71 10.25 -19.11
C GLN A 344 10.09 11.62 -19.45
N ALA A 345 9.24 12.15 -18.58
CA ALA A 345 8.61 13.46 -18.77
C ALA A 345 9.59 14.63 -18.58
N GLY A 346 10.72 14.42 -17.90
CA GLY A 346 11.68 15.47 -17.54
C GLY A 346 11.11 16.52 -16.57
N THR A 347 9.99 16.23 -15.91
CA THR A 347 9.26 17.15 -15.03
C THR A 347 8.39 16.41 -14.03
N ILE A 348 8.00 17.09 -12.95
CA ILE A 348 6.98 16.62 -11.98
C ILE A 348 5.58 17.17 -12.28
N ASN A 349 5.38 17.84 -13.42
CA ASN A 349 4.05 18.32 -13.80
C ASN A 349 3.09 17.14 -13.93
N ILE A 350 1.95 17.22 -13.25
CA ILE A 350 0.99 16.12 -13.13
C ILE A 350 0.51 15.61 -14.49
N ASP A 351 0.16 16.50 -15.41
CA ASP A 351 -0.38 16.12 -16.72
C ASP A 351 0.68 15.45 -17.60
N ALA A 352 1.91 15.96 -17.58
CA ALA A 352 3.03 15.37 -18.31
C ALA A 352 3.41 13.98 -17.74
N VAL A 353 3.46 13.84 -16.42
CA VAL A 353 3.75 12.57 -15.76
C VAL A 353 2.64 11.55 -16.03
N ARG A 354 1.37 11.97 -15.97
CA ARG A 354 0.21 11.13 -16.29
C ARG A 354 0.30 10.55 -17.70
N GLN A 355 0.69 11.37 -18.69
CA GLN A 355 0.89 10.88 -20.05
C GLN A 355 2.07 9.90 -20.16
N ALA A 356 3.16 10.17 -19.45
CA ALA A 356 4.36 9.35 -19.47
C ALA A 356 4.20 8.02 -18.71
N ILE A 357 3.21 7.87 -17.82
CA ILE A 357 2.95 6.59 -17.11
C ILE A 357 2.43 5.52 -18.07
N GLY A 358 1.68 5.91 -19.11
CA GLY A 358 1.22 4.98 -20.12
C GLY A 358 2.38 4.26 -20.82
N GLY A 359 2.39 2.93 -20.76
CA GLY A 359 3.44 2.10 -21.37
C GLY A 359 4.71 1.93 -20.52
N GLN A 360 4.75 2.43 -19.29
CA GLN A 360 5.83 2.08 -18.35
C GLN A 360 5.79 0.59 -18.00
N THR A 361 6.96 -0.01 -17.91
CA THR A 361 7.14 -1.39 -17.45
C THR A 361 8.12 -1.44 -16.29
N VAL A 362 7.85 -2.31 -15.33
CA VAL A 362 8.69 -2.54 -14.15
C VAL A 362 8.83 -4.02 -13.90
N GLN A 363 10.06 -4.50 -13.80
CA GLN A 363 10.32 -5.85 -13.31
C GLN A 363 9.83 -5.95 -11.85
N SER A 364 8.77 -6.73 -11.64
CA SER A 364 8.16 -6.90 -10.33
C SER A 364 8.90 -7.92 -9.47
N PRO A 365 8.76 -7.87 -8.14
CA PRO A 365 9.22 -8.94 -7.25
C PRO A 365 8.62 -10.31 -7.57
N SER A 366 7.38 -10.39 -8.04
CA SER A 366 6.74 -11.65 -8.46
C SER A 366 7.42 -12.30 -9.69
N GLY A 367 8.32 -11.58 -10.38
CA GLY A 367 9.08 -12.10 -11.53
C GLY A 367 8.47 -11.81 -12.89
N PHE A 368 7.37 -11.06 -12.93
CA PHE A 368 6.72 -10.57 -14.15
C PHE A 368 7.08 -9.11 -14.43
N GLU A 369 7.00 -8.74 -15.69
CA GLU A 369 7.13 -7.36 -16.15
C GLU A 369 5.76 -6.72 -16.30
#